data_7d963304abf9d04438cce656414c8151
#
_entry.id   7d963304abf9d04438cce656414c8151
#
_cell.length_a   1.000
_cell.length_b   1.000
_cell.length_c   1.000
_cell.angle_alpha   90.00
_cell.angle_beta   90.00
_cell.angle_gamma   90.00
#
_symmetry.space_group_name_H-M   'P 1'
#
loop_
_entity.id
_entity.type
_entity.pdbx_description
1 polymer ?
#
loop_
_entity_poly.entity_id
_entity_poly.type
_entity_poly.pdbx_seq_one_letter_code
_entity_poly.pdbx_strand_id
1 'polypeptide(L)'
;GIYGLAIGEAYGGSPVSMPCYVQVTQELARGWMSLAGAMGGHTVVAKLLMLFGTDEQKSTYLPAMATGELRATMALTEPGGGSDLQNMSTTAMADGPDQLLITGAKTWISNARRSGLIALLCKTDPHAAPRHHGISIVLVEPGPGLNISADLPKLGYKGVEACELSFDNYRAPTSAILGGQPGQGFSQMMKGLETGRIQVAARALGVASAALDDALAYAQQRHSFGQPIWKHQAIGNYLADMATKLTAARQLTHYAAQRYDSGQRCDMEAGMAKLFASETAMEIALNAVRIHGGYG
;
A
#
# COMPACT_ATOMS: atom_id res chain seq x y z
N GLY A 1 3.24 18.59 -0.07
CA GLY A 1 2.28 17.91 -0.65
C GLY A 1 2.37 16.44 -1.07
N ILE A 2 3.13 15.54 -0.36
CA ILE A 2 3.24 14.11 -0.78
C ILE A 2 1.91 13.34 -0.78
N TYR A 3 0.92 13.77 -0.01
CA TYR A 3 -0.40 13.14 0.03
C TYR A 3 -1.26 13.49 -1.20
N GLY A 4 -0.99 14.62 -1.86
CA GLY A 4 -1.71 15.09 -3.04
C GLY A 4 -1.21 14.51 -4.37
N LEU A 5 -0.15 13.68 -4.41
CA LEU A 5 0.49 13.20 -5.64
C LEU A 5 -0.40 12.31 -6.52
N ALA A 6 -1.51 11.82 -5.99
CA ALA A 6 -2.48 11.00 -6.72
C ALA A 6 -3.84 11.68 -6.93
N ILE A 7 -3.96 12.95 -6.50
CA ILE A 7 -5.21 13.73 -6.50
C ILE A 7 -5.11 14.82 -7.55
N GLY A 8 -6.19 15.01 -8.33
CA GLY A 8 -6.25 16.02 -9.39
C GLY A 8 -6.16 17.45 -8.86
N GLU A 9 -5.65 18.37 -9.68
CA GLU A 9 -5.50 19.79 -9.34
C GLU A 9 -6.82 20.45 -8.95
N ALA A 10 -7.94 20.03 -9.56
CA ALA A 10 -9.28 20.51 -9.24
C ALA A 10 -9.66 20.29 -7.75
N TYR A 11 -8.99 19.38 -7.06
CA TYR A 11 -9.18 19.07 -5.64
C TYR A 11 -7.96 19.49 -4.78
N GLY A 12 -7.11 20.39 -5.31
CA GLY A 12 -5.93 20.89 -4.58
C GLY A 12 -4.75 19.90 -4.53
N GLY A 13 -4.77 18.85 -5.32
CA GLY A 13 -3.66 17.91 -5.45
C GLY A 13 -2.58 18.42 -6.42
N SER A 14 -1.54 17.61 -6.56
CA SER A 14 -0.43 17.83 -7.50
C SER A 14 -0.13 16.49 -8.18
N PRO A 15 -0.98 16.03 -9.09
CA PRO A 15 -0.88 14.71 -9.68
C PRO A 15 0.44 14.57 -10.46
N VAL A 16 1.11 13.45 -10.25
CA VAL A 16 2.33 13.10 -10.97
C VAL A 16 2.14 11.80 -11.75
N SER A 17 2.99 11.58 -12.76
CA SER A 17 3.03 10.30 -13.46
C SER A 17 3.42 9.17 -12.51
N MET A 18 3.03 7.94 -12.82
CA MET A 18 3.38 6.78 -11.98
C MET A 18 4.90 6.55 -11.90
N PRO A 19 5.71 6.73 -12.96
CA PRO A 19 7.17 6.70 -12.85
C PRO A 19 7.73 7.75 -11.87
N CYS A 20 7.20 8.98 -11.86
CA CYS A 20 7.59 10.00 -10.89
C CYS A 20 7.17 9.60 -9.47
N TYR A 21 5.96 9.08 -9.28
CA TYR A 21 5.48 8.58 -8.00
C TYR A 21 6.35 7.44 -7.45
N VAL A 22 6.82 6.55 -8.34
CA VAL A 22 7.78 5.47 -8.00
C VAL A 22 9.09 6.06 -7.47
N GLN A 23 9.66 7.08 -8.12
CA GLN A 23 10.89 7.73 -7.68
C GLN A 23 10.73 8.40 -6.31
N VAL A 24 9.65 9.17 -6.11
CA VAL A 24 9.34 9.80 -4.82
C VAL A 24 9.22 8.75 -3.72
N THR A 25 8.48 7.67 -3.97
CA THR A 25 8.28 6.58 -3.01
C THR A 25 9.60 5.86 -2.70
N GLN A 26 10.45 5.64 -3.70
CA GLN A 26 11.77 5.04 -3.54
C GLN A 26 12.66 5.89 -2.65
N GLU A 27 12.75 7.20 -2.89
CA GLU A 27 13.61 8.09 -2.08
C GLU A 27 13.11 8.22 -0.63
N LEU A 28 11.80 8.28 -0.41
CA LEU A 28 11.23 8.25 0.94
C LEU A 28 11.58 6.94 1.66
N ALA A 29 11.47 5.80 0.96
CA ALA A 29 11.77 4.50 1.53
C ALA A 29 13.28 4.27 1.75
N ARG A 30 14.14 4.90 0.95
CA ARG A 30 15.59 4.91 1.14
C ARG A 30 15.98 5.56 2.46
N GLY A 31 15.30 6.66 2.81
CA GLY A 31 15.48 7.27 4.14
C GLY A 31 14.83 6.49 5.26
N TRP A 32 13.59 6.07 5.07
CA TRP A 32 12.84 5.27 6.03
C TRP A 32 11.60 4.63 5.40
N MET A 33 11.57 3.30 5.30
CA MET A 33 10.48 2.56 4.66
C MET A 33 9.10 2.90 5.25
N SER A 34 9.01 3.14 6.56
CA SER A 34 7.74 3.48 7.21
C SER A 34 7.17 4.82 6.75
N LEU A 35 8.01 5.78 6.39
CA LEU A 35 7.57 7.06 5.84
C LEU A 35 6.86 6.89 4.49
N ALA A 36 7.46 6.13 3.57
CA ALA A 36 6.81 5.76 2.32
C ALA A 36 5.54 4.92 2.54
N GLY A 37 5.54 4.08 3.58
CA GLY A 37 4.40 3.27 3.97
C GLY A 37 3.21 4.06 4.48
N ALA A 38 3.46 5.19 5.14
CA ALA A 38 2.40 6.07 5.61
C ALA A 38 1.53 6.65 4.48
N MET A 39 2.08 6.75 3.26
CA MET A 39 1.35 7.17 2.06
C MET A 39 0.49 6.06 1.45
N GLY A 40 0.84 4.77 1.70
CA GLY A 40 0.38 3.65 0.91
C GLY A 40 -1.12 3.51 0.79
N GLY A 41 -1.78 3.29 1.90
CA GLY A 41 -3.24 3.16 1.93
C GLY A 41 -3.95 4.43 1.47
N HIS A 42 -3.42 5.59 1.88
CA HIS A 42 -3.96 6.90 1.49
C HIS A 42 -3.98 7.08 -0.05
N THR A 43 -2.86 6.81 -0.72
CA THR A 43 -2.78 6.91 -2.19
C THR A 43 -3.76 5.98 -2.89
N VAL A 44 -3.91 4.74 -2.41
CA VAL A 44 -4.88 3.81 -2.99
C VAL A 44 -6.31 4.33 -2.84
N VAL A 45 -6.69 4.82 -1.65
CA VAL A 45 -8.04 5.38 -1.42
C VAL A 45 -8.26 6.63 -2.27
N ALA A 46 -7.26 7.52 -2.38
CA ALA A 46 -7.33 8.68 -3.26
C ALA A 46 -7.57 8.28 -4.73
N LYS A 47 -6.85 7.27 -5.23
CA LYS A 47 -7.07 6.74 -6.59
C LYS A 47 -8.45 6.10 -6.75
N LEU A 48 -8.94 5.37 -5.74
CA LEU A 48 -10.30 4.81 -5.78
C LEU A 48 -11.36 5.91 -5.86
N LEU A 49 -11.24 6.97 -5.06
CA LEU A 49 -12.14 8.13 -5.12
C LEU A 49 -12.05 8.85 -6.47
N MET A 50 -10.85 9.11 -6.98
CA MET A 50 -10.65 9.74 -8.29
C MET A 50 -11.29 8.97 -9.44
N LEU A 51 -11.18 7.64 -9.42
CA LEU A 51 -11.67 6.78 -10.50
C LEU A 51 -13.17 6.47 -10.39
N PHE A 52 -13.68 6.27 -9.19
CA PHE A 52 -14.99 5.68 -8.96
C PHE A 52 -15.91 6.51 -8.06
N GLY A 53 -15.39 7.49 -7.32
CA GLY A 53 -16.19 8.31 -6.43
C GLY A 53 -17.25 9.14 -7.18
N THR A 54 -18.38 9.37 -6.55
CA THR A 54 -19.34 10.38 -7.03
C THR A 54 -18.74 11.79 -6.91
N ASP A 55 -19.28 12.76 -7.58
CA ASP A 55 -18.80 14.15 -7.49
C ASP A 55 -18.90 14.68 -6.06
N GLU A 56 -19.93 14.28 -5.31
CA GLU A 56 -20.09 14.60 -3.90
C GLU A 56 -18.99 13.95 -3.04
N GLN A 57 -18.73 12.66 -3.22
CA GLN A 57 -17.64 11.97 -2.51
C GLN A 57 -16.27 12.57 -2.82
N LYS A 58 -16.01 12.92 -4.08
CA LYS A 58 -14.76 13.60 -4.48
C LYS A 58 -14.60 14.96 -3.83
N SER A 59 -15.64 15.80 -3.92
CA SER A 59 -15.61 17.16 -3.35
C SER A 59 -15.53 17.15 -1.83
N THR A 60 -16.10 16.15 -1.17
CA THR A 60 -16.07 16.00 0.29
C THR A 60 -14.70 15.59 0.81
N TYR A 61 -14.07 14.59 0.19
CA TYR A 61 -12.88 13.97 0.76
C TYR A 61 -11.55 14.41 0.14
N LEU A 62 -11.49 14.57 -1.19
CA LEU A 62 -10.23 14.79 -1.88
C LEU A 62 -9.47 16.05 -1.48
N PRO A 63 -10.12 17.23 -1.23
CA PRO A 63 -9.39 18.44 -0.83
C PRO A 63 -8.61 18.28 0.49
N ALA A 64 -9.24 17.75 1.52
CA ALA A 64 -8.59 17.49 2.81
C ALA A 64 -7.58 16.34 2.72
N MET A 65 -7.79 15.36 1.84
CA MET A 65 -6.82 14.32 1.54
C MET A 65 -5.58 14.85 0.82
N ALA A 66 -5.73 15.82 -0.10
CA ALA A 66 -4.61 16.40 -0.84
C ALA A 66 -3.62 17.14 0.07
N THR A 67 -4.11 17.82 1.09
CA THR A 67 -3.29 18.48 2.12
C THR A 67 -2.68 17.49 3.13
N GLY A 68 -3.30 16.32 3.31
CA GLY A 68 -2.97 15.34 4.36
C GLY A 68 -3.67 15.62 5.71
N GLU A 69 -4.55 16.62 5.76
CA GLU A 69 -5.41 16.88 6.92
C GLU A 69 -6.34 15.68 7.18
N LEU A 70 -6.95 15.14 6.13
CA LEU A 70 -7.69 13.89 6.17
C LEU A 70 -6.78 12.76 5.65
N ARG A 71 -6.43 11.82 6.54
CA ARG A 71 -5.71 10.60 6.16
C ARG A 71 -6.69 9.48 5.89
N ALA A 72 -6.37 8.65 4.91
CA ALA A 72 -7.21 7.52 4.55
C ALA A 72 -6.44 6.20 4.55
N THR A 73 -7.15 5.10 4.82
CA THR A 73 -6.63 3.74 4.71
C THR A 73 -7.67 2.82 4.09
N MET A 74 -7.26 1.60 3.73
CA MET A 74 -8.16 0.56 3.22
C MET A 74 -8.20 -0.62 4.20
N ALA A 75 -9.37 -1.22 4.36
CA ALA A 75 -9.62 -2.34 5.24
C ALA A 75 -10.17 -3.54 4.45
N LEU A 76 -9.29 -4.53 4.19
CA LEU A 76 -9.60 -5.71 3.37
C LEU A 76 -9.51 -7.00 4.16
N THR A 77 -8.32 -7.28 4.73
CA THR A 77 -7.96 -8.53 5.39
C THR A 77 -8.80 -8.75 6.64
N GLU A 78 -9.24 -9.98 6.85
CA GLU A 78 -9.96 -10.43 8.05
C GLU A 78 -9.14 -11.45 8.84
N PRO A 79 -9.46 -11.69 10.12
CA PRO A 79 -8.78 -12.75 10.90
C PRO A 79 -8.86 -14.13 10.23
N GLY A 80 -9.93 -14.41 9.48
CA GLY A 80 -10.14 -15.65 8.75
C GLY A 80 -9.46 -15.77 7.40
N GLY A 81 -8.93 -14.66 6.83
CA GLY A 81 -8.30 -14.72 5.51
C GLY A 81 -7.93 -13.36 4.91
N GLY A 82 -6.91 -13.37 4.05
CA GLY A 82 -6.44 -12.18 3.33
C GLY A 82 -6.43 -12.36 1.81
N SER A 83 -5.96 -13.50 1.30
CA SER A 83 -5.87 -13.75 -0.14
C SER A 83 -7.22 -14.02 -0.78
N ASP A 84 -8.10 -14.73 -0.09
CA ASP A 84 -9.47 -15.00 -0.54
C ASP A 84 -10.45 -13.92 -0.08
N LEU A 85 -10.37 -12.75 -0.72
CA LEU A 85 -11.23 -11.60 -0.40
C LEU A 85 -12.71 -11.86 -0.69
N GLN A 86 -13.04 -12.82 -1.56
CA GLN A 86 -14.46 -13.14 -1.85
C GLN A 86 -15.12 -13.94 -0.71
N ASN A 87 -14.32 -14.53 0.17
CA ASN A 87 -14.80 -15.31 1.32
C ASN A 87 -14.84 -14.51 2.62
N MET A 88 -14.75 -13.18 2.54
CA MET A 88 -14.87 -12.32 3.73
C MET A 88 -16.19 -12.51 4.46
N SER A 89 -16.21 -12.23 5.76
CA SER A 89 -17.37 -12.32 6.64
C SER A 89 -18.00 -10.97 6.98
N THR A 90 -17.26 -9.88 6.88
CA THR A 90 -17.77 -8.53 7.15
C THR A 90 -18.89 -8.17 6.18
N THR A 91 -20.02 -7.74 6.73
CA THR A 91 -21.23 -7.37 5.98
C THR A 91 -21.62 -5.92 6.22
N ALA A 92 -22.28 -5.33 5.23
CA ALA A 92 -22.95 -4.03 5.31
C ALA A 92 -24.36 -4.21 4.75
N MET A 93 -25.31 -4.56 5.64
CA MET A 93 -26.67 -4.88 5.27
C MET A 93 -27.54 -3.63 5.31
N ALA A 94 -28.50 -3.54 4.39
CA ALA A 94 -29.48 -2.44 4.40
C ALA A 94 -30.29 -2.43 5.72
N ASP A 95 -30.37 -1.25 6.35
CA ASP A 95 -31.17 -0.96 7.54
C ASP A 95 -32.13 0.21 7.22
N GLY A 96 -33.16 -0.10 6.47
CA GLY A 96 -34.05 0.89 5.85
C GLY A 96 -33.54 1.39 4.49
N PRO A 97 -34.13 2.47 3.94
CA PRO A 97 -33.81 2.94 2.59
C PRO A 97 -32.47 3.63 2.47
N ASP A 98 -32.01 4.32 3.51
CA ASP A 98 -30.87 5.23 3.42
C ASP A 98 -29.68 4.83 4.33
N GLN A 99 -29.76 3.68 4.99
CA GLN A 99 -28.75 3.25 5.96
C GLN A 99 -28.23 1.83 5.70
N LEU A 100 -26.98 1.63 6.06
CA LEU A 100 -26.30 0.35 6.13
C LEU A 100 -25.95 0.04 7.59
N LEU A 101 -26.13 -1.20 8.00
CA LEU A 101 -25.66 -1.73 9.27
C LEU A 101 -24.44 -2.60 9.01
N ILE A 102 -23.29 -2.21 9.54
CA ILE A 102 -22.02 -2.89 9.30
C ILE A 102 -21.63 -3.72 10.52
N THR A 103 -21.33 -4.99 10.29
CA THR A 103 -20.89 -5.94 11.31
C THR A 103 -19.74 -6.80 10.77
N GLY A 104 -18.69 -6.98 11.57
CA GLY A 104 -17.54 -7.80 11.21
C GLY A 104 -16.22 -7.32 11.81
N ALA A 105 -15.13 -7.87 11.32
CA ALA A 105 -13.80 -7.51 11.80
C ALA A 105 -12.79 -7.48 10.66
N LYS A 106 -11.80 -6.58 10.77
CA LYS A 106 -10.66 -6.48 9.87
C LYS A 106 -9.37 -6.50 10.68
N THR A 107 -8.29 -7.03 10.12
CA THR A 107 -7.00 -7.11 10.80
C THR A 107 -5.87 -6.65 9.91
N TRP A 108 -4.72 -6.29 10.52
CA TRP A 108 -3.53 -5.77 9.84
C TRP A 108 -3.78 -4.47 9.08
N ILE A 109 -4.68 -3.62 9.57
CA ILE A 109 -5.03 -2.37 8.91
C ILE A 109 -4.02 -1.29 9.28
N SER A 110 -3.19 -0.92 8.31
CA SER A 110 -2.14 0.09 8.48
C SER A 110 -2.72 1.49 8.65
N ASN A 111 -2.17 2.27 9.58
CA ASN A 111 -2.57 3.66 9.86
C ASN A 111 -4.04 3.84 10.29
N ALA A 112 -4.72 2.82 10.78
CA ALA A 112 -6.14 2.89 11.10
C ALA A 112 -6.47 3.97 12.12
N ARG A 113 -5.65 4.08 13.20
CA ARG A 113 -5.87 5.07 14.29
C ARG A 113 -5.63 6.52 13.85
N ARG A 114 -4.90 6.72 12.75
CA ARG A 114 -4.54 8.03 12.21
C ARG A 114 -5.34 8.41 10.99
N SER A 115 -6.23 7.52 10.53
CA SER A 115 -7.07 7.75 9.37
C SER A 115 -8.46 8.22 9.79
N GLY A 116 -8.90 9.32 9.20
CA GLY A 116 -10.28 9.79 9.34
C GLY A 116 -11.22 9.19 8.28
N LEU A 117 -10.67 8.43 7.31
CA LEU A 117 -11.45 7.76 6.28
C LEU A 117 -10.91 6.35 6.05
N ILE A 118 -11.81 5.36 6.01
CA ILE A 118 -11.49 3.94 5.80
C ILE A 118 -12.30 3.42 4.61
N ALA A 119 -11.63 3.01 3.54
CA ALA A 119 -12.27 2.29 2.44
C ALA A 119 -12.44 0.82 2.85
N LEU A 120 -13.60 0.50 3.36
CA LEU A 120 -13.95 -0.82 3.88
C LEU A 120 -14.49 -1.71 2.76
N LEU A 121 -13.82 -2.83 2.49
CA LEU A 121 -14.33 -3.86 1.61
C LEU A 121 -15.22 -4.81 2.42
N CYS A 122 -16.51 -4.96 2.03
CA CYS A 122 -17.49 -5.76 2.75
C CYS A 122 -18.57 -6.31 1.81
N LYS A 123 -19.36 -7.28 2.27
CA LYS A 123 -20.49 -7.81 1.53
C LYS A 123 -21.73 -6.95 1.77
N THR A 124 -22.30 -6.43 0.71
CA THR A 124 -23.64 -5.80 0.68
C THR A 124 -24.73 -6.77 0.24
N ASP A 125 -24.34 -7.86 -0.46
CA ASP A 125 -25.21 -9.00 -0.76
C ASP A 125 -24.43 -10.32 -0.56
N PRO A 126 -24.60 -10.99 0.59
CA PRO A 126 -23.94 -12.28 0.87
C PRO A 126 -24.36 -13.43 -0.05
N HIS A 127 -25.51 -13.30 -0.72
CA HIS A 127 -26.10 -14.33 -1.57
C HIS A 127 -25.86 -14.12 -3.06
N ALA A 128 -25.14 -13.06 -3.44
CA ALA A 128 -24.84 -12.75 -4.84
C ALA A 128 -24.11 -13.90 -5.56
N ALA A 129 -24.53 -14.14 -6.78
CA ALA A 129 -23.90 -15.09 -7.70
C ALA A 129 -23.58 -14.39 -9.03
N PRO A 130 -22.30 -14.27 -9.42
CA PRO A 130 -21.08 -14.70 -8.70
C PRO A 130 -20.79 -13.86 -7.44
N ARG A 131 -20.08 -14.45 -6.47
CA ARG A 131 -19.86 -13.85 -5.12
C ARG A 131 -19.30 -12.43 -5.13
N HIS A 132 -18.43 -12.11 -6.08
CA HIS A 132 -17.80 -10.80 -6.17
C HIS A 132 -18.77 -9.67 -6.51
N HIS A 133 -19.94 -9.97 -7.08
CA HIS A 133 -20.99 -8.98 -7.34
C HIS A 133 -21.74 -8.57 -6.05
N GLY A 134 -21.57 -9.29 -4.96
CA GLY A 134 -22.12 -8.91 -3.66
C GLY A 134 -21.18 -8.07 -2.80
N ILE A 135 -20.00 -7.68 -3.32
CA ILE A 135 -18.97 -6.98 -2.58
C ILE A 135 -18.95 -5.50 -2.95
N SER A 136 -18.93 -4.63 -1.95
CA SER A 136 -18.87 -3.19 -2.11
C SER A 136 -17.71 -2.59 -1.31
N ILE A 137 -17.30 -1.39 -1.69
CA ILE A 137 -16.45 -0.54 -0.83
C ILE A 137 -17.38 0.46 -0.16
N VAL A 138 -17.35 0.53 1.17
CA VAL A 138 -18.04 1.55 1.96
C VAL A 138 -17.00 2.49 2.56
N LEU A 139 -17.21 3.79 2.36
CA LEU A 139 -16.38 4.85 2.93
C LEU A 139 -16.82 5.08 4.38
N VAL A 140 -16.00 4.63 5.32
CA VAL A 140 -16.30 4.66 6.76
C VAL A 140 -15.44 5.71 7.45
N GLU A 141 -16.04 6.50 8.31
CA GLU A 141 -15.37 7.44 9.20
C GLU A 141 -15.34 6.88 10.63
N PRO A 142 -14.33 7.21 11.46
CA PRO A 142 -14.33 6.81 12.86
C PRO A 142 -15.59 7.33 13.60
N GLY A 143 -16.28 6.44 14.29
CA GLY A 143 -17.53 6.78 14.97
C GLY A 143 -18.07 5.64 15.83
N PRO A 144 -19.24 5.83 16.44
CA PRO A 144 -19.89 4.81 17.26
C PRO A 144 -20.06 3.49 16.51
N GLY A 145 -19.75 2.37 17.17
CA GLY A 145 -19.80 1.03 16.57
C GLY A 145 -18.51 0.62 15.85
N LEU A 146 -17.54 1.49 15.66
CA LEU A 146 -16.20 1.15 15.18
C LEU A 146 -15.19 1.20 16.33
N ASN A 147 -14.58 0.06 16.62
CA ASN A 147 -13.47 -0.04 17.56
C ASN A 147 -12.17 -0.32 16.81
N ILE A 148 -11.12 0.44 17.14
CA ILE A 148 -9.78 0.31 16.55
C ILE A 148 -8.83 -0.12 17.67
N SER A 149 -8.15 -1.25 17.50
CA SER A 149 -7.23 -1.80 18.52
C SER A 149 -5.97 -0.95 18.71
N ALA A 150 -5.15 -1.31 19.68
CA ALA A 150 -3.76 -0.89 19.75
C ALA A 150 -2.95 -1.44 18.57
N ASP A 151 -1.72 -0.93 18.36
CA ASP A 151 -0.80 -1.42 17.33
C ASP A 151 -0.42 -2.88 17.61
N LEU A 152 -0.59 -3.72 16.60
CA LEU A 152 -0.18 -5.12 16.65
C LEU A 152 1.35 -5.23 16.65
N PRO A 153 1.95 -6.13 17.45
CA PRO A 153 3.39 -6.33 17.46
C PRO A 153 3.88 -6.88 16.11
N LYS A 154 4.91 -6.22 15.55
CA LYS A 154 5.53 -6.58 14.27
C LYS A 154 7.03 -6.75 14.42
N LEU A 155 7.63 -7.64 13.63
CA LEU A 155 9.08 -7.81 13.57
C LEU A 155 9.76 -6.53 13.04
N GLY A 156 9.25 -5.99 11.94
CA GLY A 156 9.73 -4.77 11.29
C GLY A 156 8.60 -3.80 10.97
N TYR A 157 8.92 -2.75 10.20
CA TYR A 157 7.93 -1.75 9.75
C TYR A 157 7.23 -1.02 10.90
N LYS A 158 7.97 -0.75 11.99
CA LYS A 158 7.42 -0.30 13.28
C LYS A 158 6.99 1.16 13.30
N GLY A 159 7.37 1.96 12.31
CA GLY A 159 6.93 3.36 12.19
C GLY A 159 5.52 3.53 11.62
N VAL A 160 4.90 2.44 11.15
CA VAL A 160 3.50 2.40 10.70
C VAL A 160 2.76 1.42 11.59
N GLU A 161 1.71 1.89 12.23
CA GLU A 161 0.84 1.02 13.04
C GLU A 161 0.04 0.06 12.14
N ALA A 162 -0.30 -1.10 12.67
CA ALA A 162 -1.23 -2.06 12.08
C ALA A 162 -2.23 -2.49 13.15
N CYS A 163 -3.51 -2.26 12.92
CA CYS A 163 -4.56 -2.45 13.91
C CYS A 163 -5.59 -3.49 13.46
N GLU A 164 -6.36 -3.94 14.41
CA GLU A 164 -7.62 -4.63 14.17
C GLU A 164 -8.75 -3.61 14.22
N LEU A 165 -9.76 -3.83 13.38
CA LEU A 165 -11.01 -3.09 13.37
C LEU A 165 -12.14 -4.03 13.72
N SER A 166 -13.03 -3.62 14.62
CA SER A 166 -14.28 -4.33 14.94
C SER A 166 -15.45 -3.42 14.68
N PHE A 167 -16.38 -3.89 13.86
CA PHE A 167 -17.64 -3.22 13.57
C PHE A 167 -18.75 -3.93 14.32
N ASP A 168 -19.33 -3.25 15.28
CA ASP A 168 -20.48 -3.70 16.06
C ASP A 168 -21.68 -2.80 15.78
N ASN A 169 -22.51 -3.25 14.82
CA ASN A 169 -23.69 -2.51 14.37
C ASN A 169 -23.37 -1.04 13.98
N TYR A 170 -22.21 -0.83 13.35
CA TYR A 170 -21.84 0.48 12.86
C TYR A 170 -22.79 0.96 11.76
N ARG A 171 -23.30 2.18 11.87
CA ARG A 171 -24.25 2.76 10.92
C ARG A 171 -23.54 3.66 9.93
N ALA A 172 -23.74 3.41 8.63
CA ALA A 172 -23.28 4.27 7.56
C ALA A 172 -24.46 4.63 6.63
N PRO A 173 -24.49 5.81 6.03
CA PRO A 173 -25.48 6.12 4.99
C PRO A 173 -25.21 5.27 3.73
N THR A 174 -26.24 4.95 2.96
CA THR A 174 -26.08 4.24 1.68
C THR A 174 -25.25 5.03 0.68
N SER A 175 -25.22 6.36 0.78
CA SER A 175 -24.34 7.25 -0.01
C SER A 175 -22.86 7.07 0.28
N ALA A 176 -22.48 6.36 1.36
CA ALA A 176 -21.10 5.98 1.66
C ALA A 176 -20.57 4.84 0.76
N ILE A 177 -21.43 4.15 -0.01
CA ILE A 177 -20.98 3.18 -1.01
C ILE A 177 -20.18 3.93 -2.08
N LEU A 178 -18.94 3.51 -2.32
CA LEU A 178 -18.07 4.14 -3.32
C LEU A 178 -18.70 4.11 -4.72
N GLY A 179 -18.92 5.30 -5.30
CA GLY A 179 -19.59 5.44 -6.59
C GLY A 179 -21.11 5.26 -6.55
N GLY A 180 -21.70 5.12 -5.36
CA GLY A 180 -23.15 5.05 -5.15
C GLY A 180 -23.83 3.74 -5.59
N GLN A 181 -23.09 2.81 -6.20
CA GLN A 181 -23.64 1.53 -6.70
C GLN A 181 -23.05 0.35 -5.94
N PRO A 182 -23.87 -0.48 -5.26
CA PRO A 182 -23.38 -1.68 -4.60
C PRO A 182 -22.90 -2.73 -5.60
N GLY A 183 -22.09 -3.69 -5.12
CA GLY A 183 -21.63 -4.83 -5.91
C GLY A 183 -20.44 -4.57 -6.83
N GLN A 184 -19.88 -3.35 -6.85
CA GLN A 184 -18.73 -2.99 -7.68
C GLN A 184 -17.39 -3.04 -6.92
N GLY A 185 -17.43 -3.21 -5.60
CA GLY A 185 -16.28 -3.02 -4.73
C GLY A 185 -15.11 -3.96 -5.00
N PHE A 186 -15.38 -5.19 -5.44
CA PHE A 186 -14.31 -6.13 -5.76
C PHE A 186 -13.49 -5.66 -6.97
N SER A 187 -14.14 -5.29 -8.07
CA SER A 187 -13.46 -4.80 -9.28
C SER A 187 -12.76 -3.47 -9.03
N GLN A 188 -13.39 -2.55 -8.31
CA GLN A 188 -12.81 -1.28 -7.90
C GLN A 188 -11.53 -1.49 -7.08
N MET A 189 -11.56 -2.37 -6.08
CA MET A 189 -10.40 -2.67 -5.23
C MET A 189 -9.28 -3.34 -6.02
N MET A 190 -9.59 -4.28 -6.93
CA MET A 190 -8.56 -4.90 -7.79
C MET A 190 -7.83 -3.84 -8.61
N LYS A 191 -8.53 -2.82 -9.12
CA LYS A 191 -7.90 -1.70 -9.83
C LYS A 191 -7.03 -0.84 -8.89
N GLY A 192 -7.50 -0.56 -7.68
CA GLY A 192 -6.71 0.15 -6.67
C GLY A 192 -5.44 -0.61 -6.27
N LEU A 193 -5.49 -1.94 -6.22
CA LEU A 193 -4.34 -2.78 -5.88
C LEU A 193 -3.22 -2.79 -6.93
N GLU A 194 -3.48 -2.42 -8.19
CA GLU A 194 -2.41 -2.21 -9.18
C GLU A 194 -1.47 -1.09 -8.70
N THR A 195 -2.03 0.05 -8.30
CA THR A 195 -1.27 1.15 -7.67
C THR A 195 -0.52 0.68 -6.42
N GLY A 196 -1.19 -0.09 -5.56
CA GLY A 196 -0.61 -0.63 -4.33
C GLY A 196 0.60 -1.54 -4.60
N ARG A 197 0.54 -2.41 -5.61
CA ARG A 197 1.66 -3.30 -5.98
C ARG A 197 2.87 -2.52 -6.49
N ILE A 198 2.67 -1.56 -7.39
CA ILE A 198 3.76 -0.69 -7.92
C ILE A 198 4.41 0.08 -6.78
N GLN A 199 3.61 0.61 -5.84
CA GLN A 199 4.11 1.32 -4.68
C GLN A 199 4.93 0.42 -3.74
N VAL A 200 4.51 -0.83 -3.51
CA VAL A 200 5.30 -1.79 -2.71
C VAL A 200 6.62 -2.09 -3.39
N ALA A 201 6.63 -2.25 -4.72
CA ALA A 201 7.87 -2.41 -5.50
C ALA A 201 8.80 -1.20 -5.31
N ALA A 202 8.28 0.02 -5.43
CA ALA A 202 9.05 1.25 -5.22
C ALA A 202 9.67 1.36 -3.81
N ARG A 203 8.90 0.98 -2.77
CA ARG A 203 9.43 0.92 -1.39
C ARG A 203 10.57 -0.09 -1.25
N ALA A 204 10.40 -1.26 -1.85
CA ALA A 204 11.42 -2.30 -1.86
C ALA A 204 12.72 -1.81 -2.54
N LEU A 205 12.62 -1.10 -3.66
CA LEU A 205 13.78 -0.48 -4.33
C LEU A 205 14.50 0.52 -3.42
N GLY A 206 13.75 1.33 -2.67
CA GLY A 206 14.35 2.30 -1.73
C GLY A 206 15.16 1.61 -0.64
N VAL A 207 14.59 0.60 0.02
CA VAL A 207 15.28 -0.20 1.04
C VAL A 207 16.52 -0.90 0.47
N ALA A 208 16.38 -1.54 -0.70
CA ALA A 208 17.48 -2.23 -1.36
C ALA A 208 18.61 -1.28 -1.77
N SER A 209 18.26 -0.07 -2.24
CA SER A 209 19.25 0.96 -2.59
C SER A 209 20.05 1.39 -1.36
N ALA A 210 19.39 1.70 -0.24
CA ALA A 210 20.06 2.08 1.00
C ALA A 210 21.01 0.96 1.48
N ALA A 211 20.51 -0.28 1.51
CA ALA A 211 21.30 -1.43 1.97
C ALA A 211 22.53 -1.68 1.08
N LEU A 212 22.43 -1.51 -0.24
CA LEU A 212 23.57 -1.63 -1.15
C LEU A 212 24.58 -0.49 -0.94
N ASP A 213 24.11 0.76 -0.82
CA ASP A 213 24.97 1.93 -0.62
C ASP A 213 25.78 1.79 0.68
N ASP A 214 25.13 1.39 1.78
CA ASP A 214 25.76 1.18 3.09
C ASP A 214 26.77 0.04 3.03
N ALA A 215 26.41 -1.10 2.41
CA ALA A 215 27.32 -2.23 2.24
C ALA A 215 28.55 -1.88 1.39
N LEU A 216 28.36 -1.12 0.32
CA LEU A 216 29.45 -0.67 -0.56
C LEU A 216 30.40 0.30 0.18
N ALA A 217 29.85 1.27 0.92
CA ALA A 217 30.65 2.20 1.72
C ALA A 217 31.45 1.46 2.80
N TYR A 218 30.79 0.55 3.54
CA TYR A 218 31.47 -0.24 4.55
C TYR A 218 32.57 -1.14 3.97
N ALA A 219 32.33 -1.80 2.84
CA ALA A 219 33.29 -2.69 2.21
C ALA A 219 34.56 -1.97 1.73
N GLN A 220 34.48 -0.67 1.44
CA GLN A 220 35.63 0.16 1.08
C GLN A 220 36.44 0.58 2.31
N GLN A 221 35.79 0.78 3.45
CA GLN A 221 36.42 1.28 4.68
C GLN A 221 36.96 0.16 5.56
N ARG A 222 36.27 -0.98 5.62
CA ARG A 222 36.66 -2.13 6.45
C ARG A 222 37.81 -2.90 5.82
N HIS A 223 38.88 -3.14 6.58
CA HIS A 223 40.04 -3.91 6.17
C HIS A 223 40.09 -5.27 6.85
N SER A 224 40.48 -6.29 6.11
CA SER A 224 40.89 -7.60 6.63
C SER A 224 41.98 -8.21 5.72
N PHE A 225 42.89 -9.00 6.29
CA PHE A 225 44.02 -9.58 5.55
C PHE A 225 44.81 -8.52 4.76
N GLY A 226 45.03 -7.33 5.36
CA GLY A 226 45.84 -6.25 4.80
C GLY A 226 45.22 -5.43 3.67
N GLN A 227 43.94 -5.61 3.37
CA GLN A 227 43.26 -4.88 2.28
C GLN A 227 41.79 -4.59 2.58
N PRO A 228 41.17 -3.61 1.90
CA PRO A 228 39.71 -3.39 2.00
C PRO A 228 38.94 -4.64 1.63
N ILE A 229 37.83 -4.94 2.34
CA ILE A 229 37.14 -6.22 2.19
C ILE A 229 36.46 -6.40 0.82
N TRP A 230 36.13 -5.32 0.10
CA TRP A 230 35.58 -5.41 -1.27
C TRP A 230 36.55 -6.08 -2.27
N LYS A 231 37.88 -6.09 -1.98
CA LYS A 231 38.90 -6.76 -2.81
C LYS A 231 38.88 -8.29 -2.64
N HIS A 232 38.21 -8.81 -1.62
CA HIS A 232 37.99 -10.25 -1.51
C HIS A 232 36.89 -10.67 -2.46
N GLN A 233 37.15 -11.62 -3.34
CA GLN A 233 36.24 -12.04 -4.41
C GLN A 233 34.83 -12.37 -3.91
N ALA A 234 34.72 -13.02 -2.74
CA ALA A 234 33.41 -13.36 -2.16
C ALA A 234 32.56 -12.11 -1.86
N ILE A 235 33.17 -11.04 -1.32
CA ILE A 235 32.47 -9.77 -1.05
C ILE A 235 32.16 -9.05 -2.37
N GLY A 236 33.12 -9.01 -3.31
CA GLY A 236 32.91 -8.44 -4.63
C GLY A 236 31.74 -9.09 -5.38
N ASN A 237 31.59 -10.39 -5.30
CA ASN A 237 30.47 -11.13 -5.89
C ASN A 237 29.14 -10.72 -5.28
N TYR A 238 29.04 -10.62 -3.94
CA TYR A 238 27.82 -10.13 -3.30
C TYR A 238 27.44 -8.72 -3.80
N LEU A 239 28.38 -7.79 -3.84
CA LEU A 239 28.11 -6.43 -4.29
C LEU A 239 27.68 -6.39 -5.77
N ALA A 240 28.30 -7.19 -6.64
CA ALA A 240 27.93 -7.29 -8.05
C ALA A 240 26.52 -7.86 -8.24
N ASP A 241 26.19 -8.93 -7.53
CA ASP A 241 24.86 -9.55 -7.59
C ASP A 241 23.78 -8.60 -7.06
N MET A 242 24.04 -7.91 -5.93
CA MET A 242 23.13 -6.93 -5.36
C MET A 242 22.85 -5.79 -6.35
N ALA A 243 23.89 -5.23 -6.96
CA ALA A 243 23.76 -4.14 -7.95
C ALA A 243 22.99 -4.60 -9.20
N THR A 244 23.29 -5.79 -9.71
CA THR A 244 22.62 -6.36 -10.89
C THR A 244 21.13 -6.56 -10.63
N LYS A 245 20.77 -7.21 -9.52
CA LYS A 245 19.38 -7.49 -9.16
C LYS A 245 18.59 -6.21 -8.87
N LEU A 246 19.19 -5.25 -8.17
CA LEU A 246 18.57 -3.94 -7.92
C LEU A 246 18.26 -3.22 -9.23
N THR A 247 19.21 -3.25 -10.18
CA THR A 247 19.01 -2.64 -11.50
C THR A 247 17.88 -3.30 -12.26
N ALA A 248 17.84 -4.63 -12.29
CA ALA A 248 16.76 -5.38 -12.94
C ALA A 248 15.39 -5.10 -12.28
N ALA A 249 15.32 -5.08 -10.95
CA ALA A 249 14.10 -4.75 -10.22
C ALA A 249 13.60 -3.33 -10.50
N ARG A 250 14.53 -2.37 -10.61
CA ARG A 250 14.23 -0.97 -10.97
C ARG A 250 13.64 -0.88 -12.37
N GLN A 251 14.24 -1.54 -13.37
CA GLN A 251 13.72 -1.54 -14.74
C GLN A 251 12.31 -2.15 -14.82
N LEU A 252 12.09 -3.29 -14.16
CA LEU A 252 10.78 -3.94 -14.13
C LEU A 252 9.72 -3.06 -13.45
N THR A 253 10.07 -2.37 -12.36
CA THR A 253 9.16 -1.45 -11.66
C THR A 253 8.82 -0.24 -12.52
N HIS A 254 9.80 0.34 -13.21
CA HIS A 254 9.58 1.43 -14.17
C HIS A 254 8.70 1.00 -15.35
N TYR A 255 8.93 -0.18 -15.89
CA TYR A 255 8.09 -0.75 -16.94
C TYR A 255 6.63 -0.86 -16.49
N ALA A 256 6.38 -1.42 -15.28
CA ALA A 256 5.03 -1.51 -14.73
C ALA A 256 4.39 -0.11 -14.53
N ALA A 257 5.17 0.88 -14.09
CA ALA A 257 4.70 2.26 -13.90
C ALA A 257 4.32 2.92 -15.24
N GLN A 258 5.12 2.74 -16.30
CA GLN A 258 4.81 3.24 -17.64
C GLN A 258 3.56 2.57 -18.23
N ARG A 259 3.42 1.27 -18.02
CA ARG A 259 2.20 0.52 -18.45
C ARG A 259 0.97 1.06 -17.74
N TYR A 260 1.06 1.35 -16.44
CA TYR A 260 -0.03 1.96 -15.69
C TYR A 260 -0.48 3.29 -16.30
N ASP A 261 0.47 4.20 -16.58
CA ASP A 261 0.17 5.53 -17.14
C ASP A 261 -0.36 5.48 -18.57
N SER A 262 -0.05 4.43 -19.33
CA SER A 262 -0.63 4.23 -20.67
C SER A 262 -2.13 3.91 -20.67
N GLY A 263 -2.74 3.75 -19.49
CA GLY A 263 -4.14 3.37 -19.33
C GLY A 263 -4.46 1.92 -19.69
N GLN A 264 -3.46 1.12 -20.08
CA GLN A 264 -3.62 -0.29 -20.39
C GLN A 264 -3.72 -1.13 -19.11
N ARG A 265 -4.26 -2.33 -19.23
CA ARG A 265 -4.25 -3.31 -18.17
C ARG A 265 -2.81 -3.62 -17.76
N CYS A 266 -2.49 -3.52 -16.49
CA CYS A 266 -1.13 -3.68 -15.96
C CYS A 266 -1.04 -4.54 -14.70
N ASP A 267 -2.06 -5.31 -14.37
CA ASP A 267 -2.11 -6.16 -13.18
C ASP A 267 -0.99 -7.21 -13.16
N MET A 268 -0.63 -7.76 -14.31
CA MET A 268 0.48 -8.69 -14.47
C MET A 268 1.82 -7.99 -14.20
N GLU A 269 2.09 -6.88 -14.87
CA GLU A 269 3.33 -6.11 -14.76
C GLU A 269 3.52 -5.56 -13.32
N ALA A 270 2.44 -5.05 -12.71
CA ALA A 270 2.45 -4.63 -11.32
C ALA A 270 2.72 -5.79 -10.36
N GLY A 271 2.16 -6.97 -10.65
CA GLY A 271 2.42 -8.21 -9.89
C GLY A 271 3.87 -8.66 -9.99
N MET A 272 4.42 -8.72 -11.21
CA MET A 272 5.82 -9.08 -11.46
C MET A 272 6.78 -8.09 -10.78
N ALA A 273 6.53 -6.78 -10.91
CA ALA A 273 7.35 -5.75 -10.28
C ALA A 273 7.36 -5.90 -8.76
N LYS A 274 6.18 -6.07 -8.14
CA LYS A 274 6.06 -6.27 -6.68
C LYS A 274 6.82 -7.51 -6.22
N LEU A 275 6.61 -8.64 -6.87
CA LEU A 275 7.23 -9.90 -6.50
C LEU A 275 8.76 -9.78 -6.59
N PHE A 276 9.28 -9.42 -7.75
CA PHE A 276 10.72 -9.38 -7.98
C PHE A 276 11.42 -8.33 -7.12
N ALA A 277 10.86 -7.11 -6.99
CA ALA A 277 11.48 -6.06 -6.17
C ALA A 277 11.49 -6.42 -4.68
N SER A 278 10.41 -7.02 -4.15
CA SER A 278 10.35 -7.36 -2.72
C SER A 278 11.30 -8.51 -2.35
N GLU A 279 11.39 -9.57 -3.17
CA GLU A 279 12.34 -10.67 -2.97
C GLU A 279 13.79 -10.19 -3.08
N THR A 280 14.05 -9.37 -4.09
CA THR A 280 15.37 -8.74 -4.30
C THR A 280 15.79 -7.87 -3.11
N ALA A 281 14.87 -7.08 -2.55
CA ALA A 281 15.17 -6.23 -1.40
C ALA A 281 15.53 -7.05 -0.15
N MET A 282 14.84 -8.16 0.09
CA MET A 282 15.16 -9.08 1.18
C MET A 282 16.55 -9.67 1.00
N GLU A 283 16.88 -10.16 -0.18
CA GLU A 283 18.20 -10.73 -0.47
C GLU A 283 19.32 -9.69 -0.29
N ILE A 284 19.13 -8.47 -0.84
CA ILE A 284 20.10 -7.39 -0.73
C ILE A 284 20.29 -6.99 0.74
N ALA A 285 19.23 -6.83 1.52
CA ALA A 285 19.32 -6.49 2.93
C ALA A 285 20.09 -7.56 3.73
N LEU A 286 19.80 -8.84 3.49
CA LEU A 286 20.51 -9.94 4.14
C LEU A 286 22.00 -9.99 3.74
N ASN A 287 22.34 -9.73 2.47
CA ASN A 287 23.71 -9.69 2.03
C ASN A 287 24.46 -8.46 2.59
N ALA A 288 23.77 -7.32 2.72
CA ALA A 288 24.36 -6.14 3.39
C ALA A 288 24.71 -6.46 4.85
N VAL A 289 23.81 -7.10 5.61
CA VAL A 289 24.10 -7.56 6.97
C VAL A 289 25.28 -8.51 7.02
N ARG A 290 25.38 -9.46 6.08
CA ARG A 290 26.54 -10.37 5.97
C ARG A 290 27.86 -9.64 5.71
N ILE A 291 27.85 -8.63 4.83
CA ILE A 291 29.04 -7.83 4.52
C ILE A 291 29.49 -7.03 5.75
N HIS A 292 28.56 -6.50 6.55
CA HIS A 292 28.87 -5.80 7.81
C HIS A 292 29.39 -6.75 8.91
N GLY A 293 29.10 -8.06 8.84
CA GLY A 293 29.49 -9.03 9.85
C GLY A 293 28.85 -8.73 11.20
N GLY A 294 29.65 -8.62 12.25
CA GLY A 294 29.16 -8.34 13.60
C GLY A 294 28.53 -6.96 13.80
N TYR A 295 28.64 -6.06 12.83
CA TYR A 295 28.02 -4.72 12.82
C TYR A 295 26.73 -4.67 11.99
N GLY A 296 26.32 -5.80 11.40
CA GLY A 296 25.10 -5.91 10.61
C GLY A 296 23.82 -6.18 11.41
#